data_ba1be51f8355471478d9e9e6c98b1721
#
_entry.id   ba1be51f8355471478d9e9e6c98b1721
#
_cell.length_a   1.000
_cell.length_b   1.000
_cell.length_c   1.000
_cell.angle_alpha   90.00
_cell.angle_beta   90.00
_cell.angle_gamma   90.00
#
_symmetry.space_group_name_H-M   'P 1'
#
loop_
_entity.id
_entity.type
_entity.pdbx_description
1 polymer ?
#
loop_
_entity_poly.entity_id
_entity_poly.type
_entity_poly.pdbx_seq_one_letter_code
_entity_poly.pdbx_strand_id
1 'polypeptide(L)'
;EISACLVGSEMCIRDRINKIAATYYYRQLRSENGKAGLDYLKKRELSDSTINSFGLGYATQSTGNLYKLLKDKGYDDDILKESGLFTYERGIHEKFWNRVIFPIMDINNKVIGFGGRVMGDAKPKYLNSPETRLFDKSRNLYGLNIARMSRKPNMIICEGYMDVISMHQAGFNQAVASLGTALTPGHARLLKRYTDNVLITYDSDEAGVKAALRAIPILKEAGLSTKVINMRPYKDPDEFIKAMGAEAFQERIDNAENSFMYEIGTMLRNYDRGDPESETAFEREVAAKLVTFKEKLERDNYLKAVCRQFMIPEDGMRQMVSRLGNQEGIISRNAGAGTMQPTVERKPKKKREDGLRQAEKMLLTWLISDRDIFDKVAAYIKPEDFIDPLFSGVAEKVYEQYGTGNISPAAIIA
;
A
#
# COMPACT_ATOMS: atom_id res chain seq x y z
N GLU A 1 -14.31 -28.56 13.89
CA GLU A 1 -13.73 -28.14 15.19
C GLU A 1 -12.27 -28.60 15.38
N ILE A 2 -11.91 -29.85 15.03
CA ILE A 2 -10.52 -30.39 15.14
C ILE A 2 -9.54 -29.61 14.27
N SER A 3 -9.91 -29.20 13.06
CA SER A 3 -9.07 -28.40 12.15
C SER A 3 -8.78 -26.99 12.69
N ALA A 4 -9.74 -26.34 13.32
CA ALA A 4 -9.54 -24.99 13.91
C ALA A 4 -8.63 -25.03 15.15
N CYS A 5 -8.68 -26.10 15.93
CA CYS A 5 -7.83 -26.29 17.10
C CYS A 5 -6.36 -26.57 16.70
N LEU A 6 -6.13 -27.35 15.64
CA LEU A 6 -4.80 -27.60 15.06
C LEU A 6 -4.17 -26.34 14.47
N VAL A 7 -4.95 -25.54 13.72
CA VAL A 7 -4.48 -24.26 13.15
C VAL A 7 -4.12 -23.26 14.26
N GLY A 8 -4.89 -23.21 15.36
CA GLY A 8 -4.55 -22.38 16.52
C GLY A 8 -3.26 -22.81 17.21
N SER A 9 -3.00 -24.12 17.33
CA SER A 9 -1.77 -24.63 17.92
C SER A 9 -0.53 -24.37 17.05
N GLU A 10 -0.62 -24.52 15.74
CA GLU A 10 0.46 -24.21 14.79
C GLU A 10 0.82 -22.72 14.78
N MET A 11 -0.18 -21.82 14.83
CA MET A 11 0.09 -20.37 14.94
C MET A 11 0.83 -20.04 16.24
N CYS A 12 0.46 -20.63 17.36
CA CYS A 12 1.15 -20.46 18.64
C CYS A 12 2.60 -20.97 18.59
N ILE A 13 2.84 -22.08 17.88
CA ILE A 13 4.21 -22.64 17.72
C ILE A 13 5.09 -21.70 16.90
N ARG A 14 4.58 -21.14 15.81
CA ARG A 14 5.31 -20.19 14.96
C ARG A 14 5.61 -18.88 15.68
N ASP A 15 4.66 -18.35 16.46
CA ASP A 15 4.87 -17.20 17.35
C ASP A 15 6.08 -17.45 18.29
N ARG A 16 6.17 -18.66 18.86
CA ARG A 16 7.28 -19.05 19.74
C ARG A 16 8.61 -19.12 18.99
N ILE A 17 8.64 -19.71 17.79
CA ILE A 17 9.84 -19.78 16.94
C ILE A 17 10.34 -18.36 16.63
N ASN A 18 9.47 -17.46 16.17
CA ASN A 18 9.85 -16.08 15.87
C ASN A 18 10.36 -15.33 17.12
N LYS A 19 9.72 -15.56 18.27
CA LYS A 19 10.19 -14.98 19.55
C LYS A 19 11.56 -15.49 19.95
N ILE A 20 11.84 -16.79 19.77
CA ILE A 20 13.15 -17.39 20.06
C ILE A 20 14.19 -16.81 19.11
N ALA A 21 13.90 -16.72 17.81
CA ALA A 21 14.80 -16.16 16.82
C ALA A 21 15.09 -14.68 17.09
N ALA A 22 14.08 -13.88 17.42
CA ALA A 22 14.26 -12.47 17.80
C ALA A 22 15.16 -12.34 19.03
N THR A 23 14.92 -13.15 20.07
CA THR A 23 15.77 -13.18 21.27
C THR A 23 17.20 -13.59 20.95
N TYR A 24 17.39 -14.58 20.06
CA TYR A 24 18.69 -15.02 19.60
C TYR A 24 19.44 -13.88 18.89
N TYR A 25 18.85 -13.26 17.88
CA TYR A 25 19.46 -12.15 17.15
C TYR A 25 19.75 -10.94 18.04
N TYR A 26 18.83 -10.62 18.96
CA TYR A 26 19.01 -9.57 19.95
C TYR A 26 20.24 -9.79 20.82
N ARG A 27 20.45 -11.03 21.32
CA ARG A 27 21.63 -11.41 22.12
C ARG A 27 22.91 -11.41 21.28
N GLN A 28 22.84 -11.87 20.05
CA GLN A 28 23.99 -11.86 19.14
C GLN A 28 24.51 -10.44 18.88
N LEU A 29 23.64 -9.47 18.68
CA LEU A 29 24.05 -8.06 18.52
C LEU A 29 24.86 -7.53 19.70
N ARG A 30 24.61 -8.05 20.91
CA ARG A 30 25.24 -7.62 22.17
C ARG A 30 26.41 -8.50 22.61
N SER A 31 26.74 -9.49 21.81
CA SER A 31 27.90 -10.35 22.00
C SER A 31 29.12 -9.81 21.25
N GLU A 32 30.30 -10.33 21.55
CA GLU A 32 31.54 -10.01 20.79
C GLU A 32 31.40 -10.26 19.30
N ASN A 33 30.70 -11.33 18.91
CA ASN A 33 30.43 -11.65 17.52
C ASN A 33 29.48 -10.66 16.81
N GLY A 34 28.76 -9.85 17.57
CA GLY A 34 27.82 -8.83 17.08
C GLY A 34 28.41 -7.44 16.89
N LYS A 35 29.69 -7.24 17.24
CA LYS A 35 30.33 -5.92 17.23
C LYS A 35 30.16 -5.20 15.89
N ALA A 36 30.35 -5.86 14.77
CA ALA A 36 30.20 -5.26 13.44
C ALA A 36 28.77 -4.71 13.21
N GLY A 37 27.73 -5.42 13.65
CA GLY A 37 26.33 -4.96 13.58
C GLY A 37 26.08 -3.78 14.53
N LEU A 38 26.61 -3.83 15.75
CA LEU A 38 26.45 -2.76 16.72
C LEU A 38 27.19 -1.49 16.28
N ASP A 39 28.43 -1.61 15.81
CA ASP A 39 29.22 -0.49 15.29
C ASP A 39 28.51 0.18 14.09
N TYR A 40 27.88 -0.62 13.23
CA TYR A 40 27.05 -0.09 12.14
C TYR A 40 25.88 0.77 12.68
N LEU A 41 25.14 0.26 13.66
CA LEU A 41 23.99 1.02 14.23
C LEU A 41 24.47 2.28 14.95
N LYS A 42 25.61 2.22 15.64
CA LYS A 42 26.24 3.39 16.27
C LYS A 42 26.73 4.40 15.25
N LYS A 43 27.34 3.94 14.16
CA LYS A 43 27.73 4.82 13.03
C LYS A 43 26.50 5.50 12.37
N ARG A 44 25.34 4.86 12.44
CA ARG A 44 24.05 5.45 12.04
C ARG A 44 23.43 6.33 13.15
N GLU A 45 24.19 6.61 14.22
CA GLU A 45 23.83 7.50 15.35
C GLU A 45 22.60 7.02 16.14
N LEU A 46 22.32 5.72 16.13
CA LEU A 46 21.24 5.17 16.95
C LEU A 46 21.68 5.04 18.42
N SER A 47 20.83 5.53 19.32
CA SER A 47 20.99 5.38 20.76
C SER A 47 20.73 3.94 21.22
N ASP A 48 21.30 3.55 22.35
CA ASP A 48 21.03 2.23 22.94
C ASP A 48 19.56 2.04 23.28
N SER A 49 18.88 3.10 23.73
CA SER A 49 17.45 3.07 23.99
C SER A 49 16.63 2.76 22.72
N THR A 50 16.98 3.36 21.59
CA THR A 50 16.33 3.12 20.29
C THR A 50 16.62 1.69 19.79
N ILE A 51 17.88 1.25 19.84
CA ILE A 51 18.29 -0.11 19.48
C ILE A 51 17.51 -1.15 20.30
N ASN A 52 17.30 -0.87 21.59
CA ASN A 52 16.56 -1.75 22.48
C ASN A 52 15.06 -1.73 22.24
N SER A 53 14.45 -0.55 22.06
CA SER A 53 13.01 -0.40 21.86
C SER A 53 12.52 -1.06 20.58
N PHE A 54 13.33 -1.04 19.51
CA PHE A 54 13.04 -1.74 18.26
C PHE A 54 13.48 -3.21 18.27
N GLY A 55 14.11 -3.68 19.35
CA GLY A 55 14.57 -5.06 19.48
C GLY A 55 15.62 -5.47 18.43
N LEU A 56 16.44 -4.50 17.97
CA LEU A 56 17.38 -4.76 16.87
C LEU A 56 18.36 -5.86 17.24
N GLY A 57 18.68 -6.69 16.25
CA GLY A 57 19.51 -7.88 16.38
C GLY A 57 20.60 -7.97 15.32
N TYR A 58 21.35 -9.05 15.37
CA TYR A 58 22.37 -9.36 14.38
C TYR A 58 22.41 -10.85 14.07
N ALA A 59 22.36 -11.20 12.79
CA ALA A 59 22.67 -12.51 12.29
C ALA A 59 24.16 -12.54 11.93
N THR A 60 24.92 -13.33 12.67
CA THR A 60 26.37 -13.40 12.54
C THR A 60 26.82 -14.06 11.24
N GLN A 61 28.13 -14.06 10.96
CA GLN A 61 28.70 -14.76 9.83
C GLN A 61 28.75 -16.29 10.05
N SER A 62 28.67 -16.75 11.30
CA SER A 62 28.56 -18.16 11.64
C SER A 62 27.12 -18.64 11.46
N THR A 63 26.88 -19.60 10.62
CA THR A 63 25.58 -20.21 10.31
C THR A 63 25.35 -21.50 11.09
N GLY A 64 24.08 -21.91 11.20
CA GLY A 64 23.67 -23.15 11.85
C GLY A 64 23.40 -23.08 13.35
N ASN A 65 23.73 -21.97 14.00
CA ASN A 65 23.56 -21.82 15.44
C ASN A 65 22.09 -21.62 15.84
N LEU A 66 21.33 -20.84 15.05
CA LEU A 66 19.89 -20.66 15.27
C LEU A 66 19.12 -21.95 14.98
N TYR A 67 19.50 -22.65 13.90
CA TYR A 67 18.92 -23.96 13.57
C TYR A 67 19.12 -24.96 14.71
N LYS A 68 20.36 -25.12 15.18
CA LYS A 68 20.66 -25.98 16.32
C LYS A 68 19.86 -25.62 17.56
N LEU A 69 19.81 -24.33 17.92
CA LEU A 69 19.04 -23.84 19.06
C LEU A 69 17.55 -24.23 18.97
N LEU A 70 16.96 -24.15 17.77
CA LEU A 70 15.56 -24.51 17.56
C LEU A 70 15.35 -26.03 17.60
N LYS A 71 16.27 -26.81 17.04
CA LYS A 71 16.25 -28.29 17.13
C LYS A 71 16.40 -28.79 18.59
N ASP A 72 17.31 -28.20 19.35
CA ASP A 72 17.48 -28.50 20.77
C ASP A 72 16.22 -28.17 21.63
N LYS A 73 15.37 -27.26 21.14
CA LYS A 73 14.08 -26.96 21.74
C LYS A 73 12.93 -27.85 21.26
N GLY A 74 13.23 -28.84 20.41
CA GLY A 74 12.28 -29.86 19.96
C GLY A 74 11.42 -29.44 18.74
N TYR A 75 11.82 -28.42 17.96
CA TYR A 75 11.10 -28.06 16.74
C TYR A 75 11.53 -28.92 15.56
N ASP A 76 10.56 -29.49 14.85
CA ASP A 76 10.78 -30.32 13.67
C ASP A 76 11.08 -29.51 12.42
N ASP A 77 11.76 -30.14 11.46
CA ASP A 77 12.16 -29.48 10.21
C ASP A 77 10.98 -29.00 9.38
N ASP A 78 9.84 -29.70 9.43
CA ASP A 78 8.63 -29.30 8.70
C ASP A 78 8.08 -27.96 9.21
N ILE A 79 8.07 -27.75 10.53
CA ILE A 79 7.68 -26.47 11.14
C ILE A 79 8.73 -25.40 10.85
N LEU A 80 10.03 -25.74 10.88
CA LEU A 80 11.10 -24.80 10.60
C LEU A 80 11.10 -24.33 9.13
N LYS A 81 10.74 -25.19 8.17
CA LYS A 81 10.55 -24.84 6.76
C LYS A 81 9.54 -23.69 6.58
N GLU A 82 8.45 -23.75 7.31
CA GLU A 82 7.37 -22.77 7.21
C GLU A 82 7.62 -21.48 8.00
N SER A 83 8.68 -21.43 8.82
CA SER A 83 9.04 -20.25 9.63
C SER A 83 9.56 -19.08 8.81
N GLY A 84 10.06 -19.34 7.59
CA GLY A 84 10.72 -18.34 6.75
C GLY A 84 12.11 -17.91 7.24
N LEU A 85 12.68 -18.60 8.25
CA LEU A 85 14.01 -18.34 8.80
C LEU A 85 15.12 -19.11 8.07
N PHE A 86 14.75 -20.14 7.31
CA PHE A 86 15.66 -21.07 6.66
C PHE A 86 15.36 -21.19 5.16
N THR A 87 16.37 -21.58 4.39
CA THR A 87 16.27 -22.00 2.99
C THR A 87 16.67 -23.47 2.87
N TYR A 88 16.07 -24.19 1.91
CA TYR A 88 16.17 -25.66 1.81
C TYR A 88 16.65 -26.15 0.43
N GLU A 89 17.02 -25.25 -0.48
CA GLU A 89 17.34 -25.60 -1.87
C GLU A 89 18.59 -26.48 -2.03
N ARG A 90 19.58 -26.33 -1.16
CA ARG A 90 20.87 -27.10 -1.18
C ARG A 90 21.29 -27.50 0.22
N GLY A 91 20.39 -27.98 1.05
CA GLY A 91 20.57 -28.18 2.47
C GLY A 91 19.89 -27.11 3.30
N ILE A 92 19.93 -27.20 4.62
CA ILE A 92 19.31 -26.27 5.53
C ILE A 92 20.30 -25.14 5.82
N HIS A 93 19.94 -23.93 5.41
CA HIS A 93 20.73 -22.72 5.64
C HIS A 93 19.90 -21.63 6.30
N GLU A 94 20.50 -20.94 7.26
CA GLU A 94 19.88 -19.74 7.83
C GLU A 94 19.74 -18.67 6.75
N LYS A 95 18.53 -18.12 6.59
CA LYS A 95 18.22 -17.13 5.57
C LYS A 95 18.94 -15.81 5.80
N PHE A 96 19.10 -15.43 7.06
CA PHE A 96 19.79 -14.23 7.45
C PHE A 96 21.23 -14.57 7.85
N TRP A 97 22.16 -13.98 7.14
CA TRP A 97 23.60 -14.18 7.34
C TRP A 97 24.31 -12.83 7.21
N ASN A 98 25.20 -12.51 8.16
CA ASN A 98 25.93 -11.24 8.21
C ASN A 98 25.01 -10.02 8.01
N ARG A 99 23.93 -9.96 8.80
CA ARG A 99 22.89 -8.90 8.67
C ARG A 99 22.51 -8.32 9.99
N VAL A 100 22.35 -6.99 10.03
CA VAL A 100 21.58 -6.35 11.09
C VAL A 100 20.12 -6.74 10.89
N ILE A 101 19.48 -7.16 11.98
CA ILE A 101 18.13 -7.70 11.98
C ILE A 101 17.14 -6.69 12.57
N PHE A 102 16.06 -6.46 11.85
CA PHE A 102 14.91 -5.63 12.20
C PHE A 102 13.72 -6.57 12.44
N PRO A 103 13.33 -6.85 13.69
CA PRO A 103 12.13 -7.63 13.95
C PRO A 103 10.91 -6.88 13.44
N ILE A 104 10.06 -7.56 12.68
CA ILE A 104 8.79 -7.03 12.21
C ILE A 104 7.72 -7.49 13.19
N MET A 105 7.02 -6.54 13.80
CA MET A 105 6.00 -6.81 14.81
C MET A 105 4.60 -6.53 14.28
N ASP A 106 3.65 -7.34 14.70
CA ASP A 106 2.24 -7.05 14.54
C ASP A 106 1.79 -5.96 15.53
N ILE A 107 0.53 -5.54 15.43
CA ILE A 107 -0.05 -4.53 16.32
C ILE A 107 -0.05 -4.93 17.81
N ASN A 108 0.13 -6.21 18.14
CA ASN A 108 0.18 -6.73 19.51
C ASN A 108 1.62 -6.95 20.01
N ASN A 109 2.62 -6.41 19.31
CA ASN A 109 4.04 -6.60 19.62
C ASN A 109 4.54 -8.05 19.50
N LYS A 110 3.86 -8.91 18.73
CA LYS A 110 4.35 -10.24 18.38
C LYS A 110 5.25 -10.14 17.17
N VAL A 111 6.38 -10.82 17.20
CA VAL A 111 7.31 -10.87 16.06
C VAL A 111 6.73 -11.80 15.00
N ILE A 112 6.37 -11.25 13.84
CA ILE A 112 5.77 -11.97 12.72
C ILE A 112 6.75 -12.28 11.59
N GLY A 113 7.91 -11.61 11.58
CA GLY A 113 8.94 -11.77 10.57
C GLY A 113 10.17 -10.91 10.87
N PHE A 114 11.07 -10.85 9.92
CA PHE A 114 12.34 -10.13 10.06
C PHE A 114 12.71 -9.43 8.76
N GLY A 115 13.27 -8.23 8.88
CA GLY A 115 14.09 -7.59 7.87
C GLY A 115 15.57 -7.76 8.21
N GLY A 116 16.42 -7.87 7.21
CA GLY A 116 17.86 -7.99 7.43
C GLY A 116 18.67 -7.12 6.46
N ARG A 117 19.47 -6.18 6.98
CA ARG A 117 20.40 -5.38 6.19
C ARG A 117 21.78 -6.01 6.20
N VAL A 118 22.32 -6.33 5.03
CA VAL A 118 23.64 -6.96 4.93
C VAL A 118 24.76 -6.01 5.39
N MET A 119 25.76 -6.56 6.06
CA MET A 119 27.02 -5.91 6.34
C MET A 119 27.99 -6.18 5.18
N GLY A 120 28.54 -5.09 4.58
CA GLY A 120 29.37 -5.16 3.37
C GLY A 120 28.55 -5.08 2.09
N ASP A 121 29.11 -5.58 0.98
CA ASP A 121 28.63 -5.34 -0.39
C ASP A 121 27.77 -6.47 -0.97
N ALA A 122 27.43 -7.47 -0.16
CA ALA A 122 26.59 -8.58 -0.61
C ALA A 122 25.16 -8.09 -0.99
N LYS A 123 24.58 -8.72 -1.99
CA LYS A 123 23.20 -8.42 -2.45
C LYS A 123 22.26 -9.54 -2.02
N PRO A 124 20.98 -9.20 -1.79
CA PRO A 124 20.38 -7.87 -1.76
C PRO A 124 20.76 -7.09 -0.49
N LYS A 125 20.83 -5.74 -0.59
CA LYS A 125 21.12 -4.85 0.54
C LYS A 125 20.16 -5.07 1.71
N TYR A 126 18.85 -5.15 1.42
CA TYR A 126 17.81 -5.54 2.37
C TYR A 126 17.16 -6.84 1.93
N LEU A 127 16.93 -7.72 2.88
CA LEU A 127 16.25 -9.00 2.71
C LEU A 127 15.16 -9.12 3.76
N ASN A 128 13.94 -9.44 3.35
CA ASN A 128 12.82 -9.65 4.26
C ASN A 128 12.47 -11.14 4.35
N SER A 129 11.83 -11.52 5.46
CA SER A 129 11.16 -12.82 5.55
C SER A 129 10.24 -13.01 4.35
N PRO A 130 10.07 -14.23 3.84
CA PRO A 130 9.01 -14.54 2.88
C PRO A 130 7.65 -14.32 3.53
N GLU A 131 6.60 -14.28 2.74
CA GLU A 131 5.25 -14.35 3.27
C GLU A 131 5.01 -15.69 3.95
N THR A 132 4.34 -15.64 5.10
CA THR A 132 3.98 -16.82 5.90
C THR A 132 2.53 -16.65 6.36
N ARG A 133 1.96 -17.67 7.01
CA ARG A 133 0.63 -17.54 7.64
C ARG A 133 0.56 -16.45 8.71
N LEU A 134 1.70 -16.05 9.30
CA LEU A 134 1.79 -14.96 10.28
C LEU A 134 2.12 -13.60 9.66
N PHE A 135 2.76 -13.59 8.49
CA PHE A 135 3.34 -12.40 7.89
C PHE A 135 2.86 -12.18 6.46
N ASP A 136 2.01 -11.19 6.27
CA ASP A 136 1.55 -10.68 4.98
C ASP A 136 2.10 -9.25 4.81
N LYS A 137 3.06 -9.06 3.90
CA LYS A 137 3.70 -7.77 3.63
C LYS A 137 2.70 -6.71 3.16
N SER A 138 1.62 -7.12 2.51
CA SER A 138 0.61 -6.22 1.96
C SER A 138 -0.32 -5.64 3.02
N ARG A 139 -0.28 -6.16 4.25
CA ARG A 139 -1.18 -5.81 5.36
C ARG A 139 -0.46 -5.45 6.66
N ASN A 140 0.86 -5.40 6.63
CA ASN A 140 1.67 -5.03 7.78
C ASN A 140 2.58 -3.86 7.47
N LEU A 141 2.75 -2.97 8.44
CA LEU A 141 3.63 -1.80 8.36
C LEU A 141 4.65 -1.86 9.49
N TYR A 142 5.91 -1.62 9.16
CA TYR A 142 6.98 -1.52 10.16
C TYR A 142 6.77 -0.32 11.07
N GLY A 143 6.94 -0.50 12.36
CA GLY A 143 6.77 0.56 13.36
C GLY A 143 5.33 0.82 13.79
N LEU A 144 4.32 0.19 13.15
CA LEU A 144 2.91 0.45 13.46
C LEU A 144 2.53 0.04 14.90
N ASN A 145 3.16 -1.00 15.43
CA ASN A 145 2.96 -1.42 16.83
C ASN A 145 3.23 -0.30 17.83
N ILE A 146 4.16 0.61 17.53
CA ILE A 146 4.49 1.80 18.32
C ILE A 146 3.63 2.98 17.85
N ALA A 147 3.58 3.22 16.54
CA ALA A 147 2.92 4.38 15.93
C ALA A 147 1.42 4.48 16.29
N ARG A 148 0.73 3.34 16.42
CA ARG A 148 -0.69 3.30 16.83
C ARG A 148 -0.96 3.88 18.21
N MET A 149 0.07 3.98 19.07
CA MET A 149 -0.01 4.57 20.40
C MET A 149 0.29 6.07 20.40
N SER A 150 0.71 6.61 19.27
CA SER A 150 0.98 8.03 19.11
C SER A 150 -0.29 8.85 19.26
N ARG A 151 -0.19 10.00 19.95
CA ARG A 151 -1.27 10.98 20.08
C ARG A 151 -1.19 12.07 18.99
N LYS A 152 -0.31 11.91 18.02
CA LYS A 152 -0.17 12.86 16.91
C LYS A 152 -1.38 12.78 15.95
N PRO A 153 -1.78 13.90 15.34
CA PRO A 153 -3.00 13.95 14.50
C PRO A 153 -2.86 13.26 13.15
N ASN A 154 -1.67 12.77 12.83
CA ASN A 154 -1.35 12.15 11.54
C ASN A 154 -0.41 10.96 11.73
N MET A 155 -0.31 10.11 10.70
CA MET A 155 0.76 9.13 10.55
C MET A 155 1.69 9.54 9.42
N ILE A 156 2.98 9.24 9.57
CA ILE A 156 4.01 9.50 8.57
C ILE A 156 4.38 8.17 7.93
N ILE A 157 4.29 8.07 6.60
CA ILE A 157 4.75 6.88 5.87
C ILE A 157 6.04 7.19 5.12
N CYS A 158 7.06 6.35 5.33
CA CYS A 158 8.36 6.42 4.69
C CYS A 158 8.72 5.09 4.00
N GLU A 159 9.91 5.01 3.38
CA GLU A 159 10.27 3.85 2.57
C GLU A 159 10.87 2.70 3.37
N GLY A 160 11.68 2.98 4.40
CA GLY A 160 12.55 1.99 5.00
C GLY A 160 12.57 1.90 6.51
N TYR A 161 13.20 0.84 6.99
CA TYR A 161 13.39 0.56 8.41
C TYR A 161 14.13 1.68 9.14
N MET A 162 15.21 2.18 8.50
CA MET A 162 16.08 3.18 9.12
C MET A 162 15.35 4.52 9.25
N ASP A 163 14.55 4.91 8.27
CA ASP A 163 13.77 6.15 8.32
C ASP A 163 12.78 6.13 9.49
N VAL A 164 12.06 5.01 9.65
CA VAL A 164 11.15 4.84 10.81
C VAL A 164 11.92 4.96 12.12
N ILE A 165 13.03 4.22 12.27
CA ILE A 165 13.80 4.19 13.51
C ILE A 165 14.39 5.57 13.84
N SER A 166 14.95 6.26 12.85
CA SER A 166 15.49 7.62 12.99
C SER A 166 14.41 8.62 13.38
N MET A 167 13.26 8.58 12.70
CA MET A 167 12.14 9.45 13.05
C MET A 167 11.62 9.19 14.46
N HIS A 168 11.47 7.93 14.87
CA HIS A 168 11.08 7.59 16.25
C HIS A 168 12.09 8.08 17.27
N GLN A 169 13.39 7.95 17.00
CA GLN A 169 14.45 8.48 17.84
C GLN A 169 14.36 10.00 18.00
N ALA A 170 14.00 10.69 16.94
CA ALA A 170 13.82 12.14 16.92
C ALA A 170 12.46 12.60 17.52
N GLY A 171 11.63 11.67 18.03
CA GLY A 171 10.35 11.98 18.69
C GLY A 171 9.13 11.91 17.76
N PHE A 172 9.30 11.50 16.50
CA PHE A 172 8.21 11.31 15.52
C PHE A 172 7.74 9.85 15.52
N ASN A 173 7.20 9.43 16.66
CA ASN A 173 6.78 8.04 16.90
C ASN A 173 5.53 7.59 16.12
N GLN A 174 4.94 8.45 15.29
CA GLN A 174 3.86 8.14 14.35
C GLN A 174 4.37 7.65 12.97
N ALA A 175 5.69 7.48 12.79
CA ALA A 175 6.28 7.04 11.55
C ALA A 175 6.13 5.53 11.34
N VAL A 176 5.82 5.13 10.10
CA VAL A 176 5.69 3.73 9.66
C VAL A 176 6.29 3.56 8.26
N ALA A 177 6.66 2.32 7.90
CA ALA A 177 7.11 2.02 6.54
C ALA A 177 6.48 0.75 5.99
N SER A 178 6.40 0.67 4.66
CA SER A 178 6.12 -0.59 3.97
C SER A 178 7.31 -1.55 4.06
N LEU A 179 7.07 -2.83 3.83
CA LEU A 179 8.04 -3.91 4.09
C LEU A 179 8.73 -4.39 2.82
N GLY A 180 9.36 -3.45 2.09
CA GLY A 180 10.03 -3.73 0.82
C GLY A 180 9.04 -4.01 -0.32
N THR A 181 7.83 -3.50 -0.22
CA THR A 181 6.80 -3.52 -1.24
C THR A 181 6.24 -2.12 -1.43
N ALA A 182 5.65 -1.83 -2.59
CA ALA A 182 4.88 -0.59 -2.75
C ALA A 182 3.71 -0.54 -1.75
N LEU A 183 3.23 0.67 -1.47
CA LEU A 183 2.01 0.85 -0.67
C LEU A 183 0.84 0.11 -1.33
N THR A 184 0.05 -0.60 -0.52
CA THR A 184 -1.09 -1.39 -0.99
C THR A 184 -2.42 -0.84 -0.46
N PRO A 185 -3.57 -1.19 -1.06
CA PRO A 185 -4.88 -0.91 -0.48
C PRO A 185 -5.05 -1.53 0.92
N GLY A 186 -4.36 -2.65 1.21
CA GLY A 186 -4.31 -3.27 2.54
C GLY A 186 -3.66 -2.36 3.57
N HIS A 187 -2.53 -1.75 3.24
CA HIS A 187 -1.85 -0.75 4.06
C HIS A 187 -2.72 0.49 4.30
N ALA A 188 -3.37 1.01 3.26
CA ALA A 188 -4.23 2.19 3.39
C ALA A 188 -5.43 1.92 4.31
N ARG A 189 -6.10 0.76 4.18
CA ARG A 189 -7.18 0.35 5.10
C ARG A 189 -6.67 0.15 6.53
N LEU A 190 -5.44 -0.33 6.70
CA LEU A 190 -4.84 -0.49 8.02
C LEU A 190 -4.58 0.88 8.67
N LEU A 191 -3.98 1.83 7.93
CA LEU A 191 -3.75 3.20 8.40
C LEU A 191 -5.05 3.91 8.79
N LYS A 192 -6.12 3.73 8.00
CA LYS A 192 -7.43 4.36 8.24
C LYS A 192 -8.04 4.01 9.60
N ARG A 193 -7.66 2.90 10.21
CA ARG A 193 -8.12 2.53 11.56
C ARG A 193 -7.54 3.42 12.66
N TYR A 194 -6.44 4.13 12.38
CA TYR A 194 -5.67 4.88 13.38
C TYR A 194 -5.59 6.36 13.10
N THR A 195 -5.82 6.80 11.85
CA THR A 195 -5.75 8.20 11.47
C THR A 195 -6.62 8.48 10.25
N ASP A 196 -7.02 9.74 10.11
CA ASP A 196 -7.62 10.29 8.89
C ASP A 196 -6.58 11.03 8.02
N ASN A 197 -5.37 11.27 8.56
CA ASN A 197 -4.35 12.09 7.90
C ASN A 197 -3.03 11.33 7.77
N VAL A 198 -2.52 11.23 6.54
CA VAL A 198 -1.25 10.58 6.24
C VAL A 198 -0.30 11.58 5.58
N LEU A 199 0.93 11.62 6.06
CA LEU A 199 2.03 12.37 5.48
C LEU A 199 2.98 11.40 4.79
N ILE A 200 3.25 11.61 3.51
CA ILE A 200 4.21 10.80 2.74
C ILE A 200 5.58 11.49 2.82
N THR A 201 6.62 10.74 3.21
CA THR A 201 8.01 11.19 3.19
C THR A 201 8.87 10.09 2.56
N TYR A 202 8.79 9.97 1.25
CA TYR A 202 9.62 9.06 0.47
C TYR A 202 10.90 9.74 0.01
N ASP A 203 11.87 8.95 -0.46
CA ASP A 203 13.14 9.45 -0.96
C ASP A 203 12.94 10.58 -1.99
N SER A 204 13.82 11.58 -1.98
CA SER A 204 13.73 12.73 -2.89
C SER A 204 14.16 12.44 -4.32
N ASP A 205 14.60 11.21 -4.61
CA ASP A 205 14.99 10.76 -5.93
C ASP A 205 13.78 10.45 -6.82
N GLU A 206 14.05 10.13 -8.08
CA GLU A 206 13.00 9.86 -9.07
C GLU A 206 12.14 8.61 -8.69
N ALA A 207 12.76 7.61 -8.05
CA ALA A 207 12.05 6.39 -7.65
C ALA A 207 11.09 6.68 -6.49
N GLY A 208 11.52 7.45 -5.49
CA GLY A 208 10.68 7.87 -4.38
C GLY A 208 9.54 8.79 -4.80
N VAL A 209 9.81 9.74 -5.73
CA VAL A 209 8.74 10.57 -6.33
C VAL A 209 7.68 9.70 -7.03
N LYS A 210 8.11 8.74 -7.86
CA LYS A 210 7.18 7.79 -8.51
C LYS A 210 6.42 6.93 -7.51
N ALA A 211 7.07 6.55 -6.40
CA ALA A 211 6.42 5.80 -5.33
C ALA A 211 5.35 6.65 -4.62
N ALA A 212 5.64 7.93 -4.32
CA ALA A 212 4.68 8.86 -3.73
C ALA A 212 3.45 9.06 -4.63
N LEU A 213 3.66 9.32 -5.92
CA LEU A 213 2.58 9.48 -6.90
C LEU A 213 1.68 8.24 -7.02
N ARG A 214 2.24 7.02 -6.85
CA ARG A 214 1.45 5.78 -6.79
C ARG A 214 0.71 5.60 -5.47
N ALA A 215 1.28 6.05 -4.36
CA ALA A 215 0.68 5.92 -3.04
C ALA A 215 -0.53 6.85 -2.83
N ILE A 216 -0.49 8.07 -3.38
CA ILE A 216 -1.53 9.09 -3.24
C ILE A 216 -2.94 8.58 -3.59
N PRO A 217 -3.20 8.02 -4.78
CA PRO A 217 -4.54 7.54 -5.11
C PRO A 217 -5.02 6.41 -4.21
N ILE A 218 -4.14 5.49 -3.80
CA ILE A 218 -4.46 4.38 -2.91
C ILE A 218 -4.91 4.89 -1.53
N LEU A 219 -4.23 5.91 -1.00
CA LEU A 219 -4.59 6.53 0.27
C LEU A 219 -5.92 7.30 0.16
N LYS A 220 -6.12 8.05 -0.93
CA LYS A 220 -7.37 8.77 -1.19
C LYS A 220 -8.57 7.84 -1.34
N GLU A 221 -8.43 6.71 -2.04
CA GLU A 221 -9.49 5.70 -2.17
C GLU A 221 -9.90 5.10 -0.82
N ALA A 222 -8.97 5.01 0.13
CA ALA A 222 -9.26 4.60 1.50
C ALA A 222 -9.87 5.73 2.36
N GLY A 223 -10.10 6.92 1.81
CA GLY A 223 -10.65 8.07 2.52
C GLY A 223 -9.65 8.76 3.46
N LEU A 224 -8.36 8.67 3.15
CA LEU A 224 -7.28 9.32 3.90
C LEU A 224 -6.92 10.66 3.26
N SER A 225 -6.88 11.71 4.08
CA SER A 225 -6.28 12.99 3.70
C SER A 225 -4.76 12.82 3.59
N THR A 226 -4.20 13.24 2.47
CA THR A 226 -2.78 12.95 2.17
C THR A 226 -2.03 14.24 1.85
N LYS A 227 -0.87 14.41 2.49
CA LYS A 227 0.09 15.46 2.18
C LYS A 227 1.47 14.84 1.96
N VAL A 228 2.36 15.57 1.31
CA VAL A 228 3.74 15.14 1.03
C VAL A 228 4.72 16.07 1.73
N ILE A 229 5.67 15.50 2.46
CA ILE A 229 6.76 16.23 3.10
C ILE A 229 7.94 16.28 2.13
N ASN A 230 8.37 17.47 1.78
CA ASN A 230 9.53 17.67 0.90
C ASN A 230 10.84 17.68 1.72
N MET A 231 11.71 16.71 1.46
CA MET A 231 13.01 16.60 2.15
C MET A 231 14.15 17.33 1.44
N ARG A 232 13.94 17.84 0.22
CA ARG A 232 15.02 18.48 -0.55
C ARG A 232 15.68 19.62 0.24
N PRO A 233 17.02 19.76 0.15
CA PRO A 233 17.95 19.06 -0.74
C PRO A 233 18.41 17.67 -0.24
N TYR A 234 17.97 17.23 0.94
CA TYR A 234 18.32 15.92 1.52
C TYR A 234 17.61 14.77 0.83
N LYS A 235 18.23 13.60 0.89
CA LYS A 235 17.73 12.43 0.22
C LYS A 235 16.48 11.84 0.90
N ASP A 236 16.58 11.63 2.21
CA ASP A 236 15.61 10.92 3.02
C ASP A 236 15.43 11.58 4.40
N PRO A 237 14.42 11.18 5.21
CA PRO A 237 14.20 11.74 6.55
C PRO A 237 15.35 11.53 7.52
N ASP A 238 16.08 10.40 7.43
CA ASP A 238 17.22 10.11 8.31
C ASP A 238 18.34 11.13 8.08
N GLU A 239 18.68 11.39 6.82
CA GLU A 239 19.69 12.40 6.45
C GLU A 239 19.25 13.80 6.86
N PHE A 240 17.98 14.16 6.59
CA PHE A 240 17.45 15.46 6.96
C PHE A 240 17.52 15.72 8.47
N ILE A 241 17.02 14.78 9.28
CA ILE A 241 16.97 14.94 10.74
C ILE A 241 18.37 15.05 11.34
N LYS A 242 19.33 14.28 10.82
CA LYS A 242 20.73 14.37 11.28
C LYS A 242 21.37 15.71 10.96
N ALA A 243 21.07 16.27 9.79
CA ALA A 243 21.64 17.53 9.36
C ALA A 243 20.99 18.74 10.02
N MET A 244 19.67 18.74 10.19
CA MET A 244 18.87 19.91 10.52
C MET A 244 18.17 19.81 11.88
N GLY A 245 18.07 18.61 12.45
CA GLY A 245 17.42 18.37 13.73
C GLY A 245 15.91 18.17 13.66
N ALA A 246 15.35 17.82 14.82
CA ALA A 246 13.93 17.48 14.95
C ALA A 246 13.00 18.70 14.77
N GLU A 247 13.41 19.89 15.22
CA GLU A 247 12.61 21.12 15.10
C GLU A 247 12.39 21.48 13.62
N ALA A 248 13.46 21.46 12.81
CA ALA A 248 13.35 21.71 11.37
C ALA A 248 12.50 20.65 10.66
N PHE A 249 12.53 19.41 11.12
CA PHE A 249 11.66 18.37 10.56
C PHE A 249 10.19 18.61 10.94
N GLN A 250 9.91 19.10 12.16
CA GLN A 250 8.54 19.50 12.52
C GLN A 250 8.03 20.64 11.63
N GLU A 251 8.87 21.63 11.31
CA GLU A 251 8.50 22.69 10.35
C GLU A 251 8.16 22.11 8.96
N ARG A 252 8.88 21.07 8.50
CA ARG A 252 8.54 20.37 7.25
C ARG A 252 7.19 19.65 7.33
N ILE A 253 6.87 19.07 8.48
CA ILE A 253 5.55 18.45 8.73
C ILE A 253 4.45 19.51 8.65
N ASP A 254 4.61 20.64 9.32
CA ASP A 254 3.62 21.70 9.39
C ASP A 254 3.37 22.34 8.00
N ASN A 255 4.43 22.43 7.20
CA ASN A 255 4.40 22.93 5.82
C ASN A 255 4.24 21.84 4.76
N ALA A 256 3.79 20.62 5.15
CA ALA A 256 3.59 19.53 4.19
C ALA A 256 2.59 19.90 3.10
N GLU A 257 3.00 19.67 1.85
CA GLU A 257 2.24 20.05 0.67
C GLU A 257 1.04 19.13 0.47
N ASN A 258 -0.11 19.71 0.08
CA ASN A 258 -1.27 18.92 -0.31
C ASN A 258 -0.89 17.95 -1.46
N SER A 259 -1.34 16.70 -1.39
CA SER A 259 -0.95 15.67 -2.34
C SER A 259 -1.31 15.99 -3.79
N PHE A 260 -2.43 16.67 -4.04
CA PHE A 260 -2.83 17.08 -5.37
C PHE A 260 -1.90 18.19 -5.91
N MET A 261 -1.56 19.16 -5.06
CA MET A 261 -0.63 20.22 -5.45
C MET A 261 0.78 19.68 -5.74
N TYR A 262 1.24 18.73 -4.92
CA TYR A 262 2.49 18.00 -5.16
C TYR A 262 2.49 17.24 -6.50
N GLU A 263 1.36 16.59 -6.83
CA GLU A 263 1.17 15.89 -8.09
C GLU A 263 1.29 16.83 -9.28
N ILE A 264 0.60 18.00 -9.23
CA ILE A 264 0.69 19.03 -10.27
C ILE A 264 2.10 19.63 -10.36
N GLY A 265 2.73 19.94 -9.22
CA GLY A 265 4.11 20.46 -9.20
C GLY A 265 5.13 19.47 -9.75
N THR A 266 4.92 18.16 -9.53
CA THR A 266 5.77 17.14 -10.12
C THR A 266 5.54 17.01 -11.62
N MET A 267 4.29 17.06 -12.06
CA MET A 267 3.91 17.03 -13.46
C MET A 267 4.52 18.21 -14.25
N LEU A 268 4.51 19.41 -13.66
CA LEU A 268 5.07 20.62 -14.25
C LEU A 268 6.54 20.47 -14.68
N ARG A 269 7.31 19.62 -14.00
CA ARG A 269 8.74 19.40 -14.33
C ARG A 269 8.97 18.80 -15.73
N ASN A 270 7.93 18.22 -16.32
CA ASN A 270 7.99 17.62 -17.65
C ASN A 270 7.59 18.60 -18.76
N TYR A 271 7.25 19.84 -18.41
CA TYR A 271 6.76 20.86 -19.34
C TYR A 271 7.65 22.12 -19.31
N ASP A 272 7.86 22.68 -20.48
CA ASP A 272 8.51 24.00 -20.64
C ASP A 272 7.45 25.10 -20.66
N ARG A 273 7.42 25.93 -19.62
CA ARG A 273 6.50 27.07 -19.53
C ARG A 273 6.89 28.26 -20.44
N GLY A 274 8.07 28.24 -21.01
CA GLY A 274 8.49 29.20 -22.00
C GLY A 274 7.95 28.92 -23.40
N ASP A 275 7.52 27.66 -23.65
CA ASP A 275 6.91 27.23 -24.90
C ASP A 275 5.37 27.19 -24.79
N PRO A 276 4.65 28.00 -25.61
CA PRO A 276 3.18 28.09 -25.56
C PRO A 276 2.47 26.74 -25.80
N GLU A 277 3.01 25.86 -26.64
CA GLU A 277 2.42 24.54 -26.90
C GLU A 277 2.57 23.63 -25.67
N SER A 278 3.72 23.61 -25.06
CA SER A 278 4.01 22.86 -23.84
C SER A 278 3.20 23.38 -22.66
N GLU A 279 3.07 24.71 -22.49
CA GLU A 279 2.23 25.29 -21.45
C GLU A 279 0.74 24.91 -21.63
N THR A 280 0.23 25.00 -22.86
CA THR A 280 -1.15 24.58 -23.17
C THR A 280 -1.37 23.09 -22.88
N ALA A 281 -0.39 22.24 -23.17
CA ALA A 281 -0.45 20.80 -22.86
C ALA A 281 -0.48 20.56 -21.36
N PHE A 282 0.34 21.26 -20.59
CA PHE A 282 0.32 21.22 -19.13
C PHE A 282 -1.06 21.63 -18.55
N GLU A 283 -1.58 22.79 -18.97
CA GLU A 283 -2.87 23.28 -18.51
C GLU A 283 -4.02 22.31 -18.83
N ARG A 284 -3.97 21.64 -19.99
CA ARG A 284 -4.97 20.63 -20.37
C ARG A 284 -4.90 19.40 -19.46
N GLU A 285 -3.69 18.96 -19.10
CA GLU A 285 -3.52 17.83 -18.17
C GLU A 285 -3.97 18.19 -16.75
N VAL A 286 -3.68 19.41 -16.30
CA VAL A 286 -4.21 19.96 -15.04
C VAL A 286 -5.75 19.96 -15.05
N ALA A 287 -6.37 20.43 -16.12
CA ALA A 287 -7.83 20.44 -16.26
C ALA A 287 -8.42 19.02 -16.21
N ALA A 288 -7.80 18.04 -16.89
CA ALA A 288 -8.20 16.64 -16.85
C ALA A 288 -8.17 16.08 -15.41
N LYS A 289 -7.11 16.39 -14.63
CA LYS A 289 -7.03 15.99 -13.23
C LYS A 289 -8.11 16.67 -12.37
N LEU A 290 -8.40 17.94 -12.58
CA LEU A 290 -9.46 18.65 -11.87
C LEU A 290 -10.85 18.07 -12.14
N VAL A 291 -11.11 17.56 -13.33
CA VAL A 291 -12.38 16.90 -13.69
C VAL A 291 -12.63 15.64 -12.86
N THR A 292 -11.58 14.97 -12.36
CA THR A 292 -11.74 13.77 -11.51
C THR A 292 -12.43 14.03 -10.17
N PHE A 293 -12.43 15.26 -9.66
CA PHE A 293 -13.19 15.65 -8.47
C PHE A 293 -14.68 15.64 -8.74
N LYS A 294 -15.42 14.77 -8.07
CA LYS A 294 -16.87 14.61 -8.25
C LYS A 294 -17.65 15.78 -7.68
N GLU A 295 -17.26 16.25 -6.50
CA GLU A 295 -17.90 17.36 -5.81
C GLU A 295 -17.51 18.71 -6.43
N LYS A 296 -18.52 19.51 -6.82
CA LYS A 296 -18.29 20.79 -7.47
C LYS A 296 -17.51 21.76 -6.59
N LEU A 297 -17.87 21.84 -5.30
CA LEU A 297 -17.22 22.75 -4.36
C LEU A 297 -15.75 22.39 -4.15
N GLU A 298 -15.46 21.11 -3.99
CA GLU A 298 -14.09 20.62 -3.86
C GLU A 298 -13.27 20.93 -5.12
N ARG A 299 -13.81 20.61 -6.29
CA ARG A 299 -13.18 20.91 -7.59
C ARG A 299 -12.90 22.40 -7.77
N ASP A 300 -13.84 23.27 -7.42
CA ASP A 300 -13.69 24.73 -7.52
C ASP A 300 -12.61 25.25 -6.57
N ASN A 301 -12.49 24.70 -5.36
CA ASN A 301 -11.45 25.05 -4.41
C ASN A 301 -10.06 24.63 -4.89
N TYR A 302 -9.93 23.39 -5.40
CA TYR A 302 -8.66 22.93 -5.99
C TYR A 302 -8.29 23.72 -7.25
N LEU A 303 -9.26 24.06 -8.11
CA LEU A 303 -9.03 24.89 -9.29
C LEU A 303 -8.45 26.25 -8.90
N LYS A 304 -9.05 26.94 -7.94
CA LYS A 304 -8.53 28.23 -7.45
C LYS A 304 -7.12 28.11 -6.87
N ALA A 305 -6.88 27.06 -6.07
CA ALA A 305 -5.57 26.82 -5.46
C ALA A 305 -4.48 26.58 -6.52
N VAL A 306 -4.77 25.72 -7.50
CA VAL A 306 -3.86 25.43 -8.62
C VAL A 306 -3.57 26.66 -9.46
N CYS A 307 -4.62 27.40 -9.85
CA CYS A 307 -4.46 28.61 -10.65
C CYS A 307 -3.56 29.65 -9.95
N ARG A 308 -3.75 29.81 -8.63
CA ARG A 308 -2.93 30.71 -7.82
C ARG A 308 -1.49 30.24 -7.71
N GLN A 309 -1.26 28.96 -7.38
CA GLN A 309 0.08 28.45 -7.12
C GLN A 309 0.92 28.35 -8.40
N PHE A 310 0.31 27.97 -9.51
CA PHE A 310 1.00 27.76 -10.78
C PHE A 310 0.80 28.90 -11.77
N MET A 311 0.21 30.03 -11.36
CA MET A 311 -0.01 31.24 -12.18
C MET A 311 -0.76 30.93 -13.49
N ILE A 312 -1.81 30.11 -13.42
CA ILE A 312 -2.67 29.76 -14.56
C ILE A 312 -3.91 30.70 -14.56
N PRO A 313 -4.33 31.23 -15.71
CA PRO A 313 -5.53 32.05 -15.78
C PRO A 313 -6.80 31.27 -15.36
N GLU A 314 -7.49 31.73 -14.30
CA GLU A 314 -8.62 30.99 -13.69
C GLU A 314 -9.78 30.81 -14.68
N ASP A 315 -10.14 31.83 -15.46
CA ASP A 315 -11.26 31.78 -16.40
C ASP A 315 -11.01 30.76 -17.53
N GLY A 316 -9.79 30.72 -18.07
CA GLY A 316 -9.38 29.74 -19.07
C GLY A 316 -9.45 28.31 -18.52
N MET A 317 -8.94 28.10 -17.31
CA MET A 317 -8.98 26.81 -16.63
C MET A 317 -10.43 26.36 -16.35
N ARG A 318 -11.32 27.26 -15.89
CA ARG A 318 -12.75 26.97 -15.67
C ARG A 318 -13.46 26.52 -16.95
N GLN A 319 -13.21 27.21 -18.06
CA GLN A 319 -13.77 26.83 -19.36
C GLN A 319 -13.27 25.47 -19.81
N MET A 320 -11.96 25.18 -19.66
CA MET A 320 -11.36 23.91 -20.03
C MET A 320 -11.90 22.75 -19.19
N VAL A 321 -11.98 22.91 -17.87
CA VAL A 321 -12.59 21.93 -16.95
C VAL A 321 -14.05 21.66 -17.30
N SER A 322 -14.83 22.71 -17.59
CA SER A 322 -16.24 22.57 -17.98
C SER A 322 -16.38 21.83 -19.32
N ARG A 323 -15.51 22.11 -20.29
CA ARG A 323 -15.52 21.44 -21.61
C ARG A 323 -15.18 19.95 -21.45
N LEU A 324 -14.10 19.62 -20.76
CA LEU A 324 -13.68 18.22 -20.55
C LEU A 324 -14.71 17.45 -19.73
N GLY A 325 -15.22 18.03 -18.65
CA GLY A 325 -16.23 17.40 -17.82
C GLY A 325 -17.56 17.13 -18.54
N ASN A 326 -17.95 17.99 -19.51
CA ASN A 326 -19.11 17.76 -20.35
C ASN A 326 -18.86 16.64 -21.39
N GLN A 327 -17.64 16.55 -21.94
CA GLN A 327 -17.26 15.51 -22.89
C GLN A 327 -17.24 14.13 -22.24
N GLU A 328 -16.74 14.03 -21.02
CA GLU A 328 -16.68 12.78 -20.24
C GLU A 328 -17.99 12.43 -19.52
N GLY A 329 -19.01 13.30 -19.59
CA GLY A 329 -20.30 13.11 -18.93
C GLY A 329 -20.22 13.17 -17.39
N ILE A 330 -19.12 13.68 -16.82
CA ILE A 330 -18.87 13.76 -15.38
C ILE A 330 -19.55 14.98 -14.78
N ILE A 331 -19.67 16.08 -15.54
CA ILE A 331 -20.36 17.31 -15.12
C ILE A 331 -21.76 17.30 -15.72
N SER A 332 -22.77 16.98 -14.89
CA SER A 332 -24.17 17.05 -15.27
C SER A 332 -24.58 18.52 -15.49
N ARG A 333 -25.25 18.81 -16.60
CA ARG A 333 -25.88 20.13 -16.87
C ARG A 333 -26.96 20.37 -15.85
N ASN A 334 -26.65 21.03 -14.74
CA ASN A 334 -27.63 21.70 -13.88
C ASN A 334 -27.07 23.05 -13.49
N ALA A 335 -27.33 24.04 -14.32
CA ALA A 335 -27.34 25.44 -13.93
C ALA A 335 -28.48 26.08 -14.70
N GLY A 336 -29.54 26.44 -13.96
CA GLY A 336 -30.62 27.22 -14.50
C GLY A 336 -30.17 28.64 -14.86
N ALA A 337 -30.56 29.06 -16.03
CA ALA A 337 -31.04 30.39 -16.37
C ALA A 337 -31.50 30.40 -17.84
N GLY A 338 -32.78 30.61 -18.03
CA GLY A 338 -33.52 31.36 -19.01
C GLY A 338 -33.17 31.29 -20.50
N THR A 339 -34.18 30.78 -21.24
CA THR A 339 -34.66 31.15 -22.57
C THR A 339 -34.02 30.51 -23.81
N MET A 340 -34.97 29.93 -24.53
CA MET A 340 -35.08 29.60 -25.96
C MET A 340 -34.59 28.21 -26.41
N GLN A 341 -35.62 27.42 -26.73
CA GLN A 341 -35.56 26.16 -27.47
C GLN A 341 -35.13 26.39 -28.93
N PRO A 342 -34.42 25.40 -29.53
CA PRO A 342 -35.19 24.58 -30.49
C PRO A 342 -35.04 23.06 -30.23
N THR A 343 -36.12 22.41 -30.51
CA THR A 343 -36.33 20.96 -30.56
C THR A 343 -35.29 20.22 -31.40
N VAL A 344 -34.58 19.23 -30.81
CA VAL A 344 -33.99 18.11 -31.52
C VAL A 344 -34.05 16.86 -30.65
N GLU A 345 -34.44 15.78 -31.30
CA GLU A 345 -34.74 14.42 -30.90
C GLU A 345 -33.94 13.82 -29.72
N ARG A 346 -34.70 13.19 -28.81
CA ARG A 346 -34.18 12.33 -27.72
C ARG A 346 -33.60 11.02 -28.28
N LYS A 347 -32.31 10.77 -28.06
CA LYS A 347 -31.72 9.42 -28.10
C LYS A 347 -31.62 8.86 -26.68
N PRO A 348 -31.78 7.52 -26.47
CA PRO A 348 -32.16 6.93 -25.20
C PRO A 348 -30.97 6.74 -24.22
N LYS A 349 -31.32 6.68 -22.94
CA LYS A 349 -30.45 6.56 -21.74
C LYS A 349 -29.66 5.24 -21.72
N LYS A 350 -28.36 5.28 -22.00
CA LYS A 350 -27.44 4.12 -21.93
C LYS A 350 -26.96 3.71 -20.51
N LYS A 351 -27.17 4.50 -19.47
CA LYS A 351 -26.56 4.28 -18.13
C LYS A 351 -27.25 3.28 -17.21
N ARG A 352 -28.50 2.88 -17.50
CA ARG A 352 -29.19 1.85 -16.70
C ARG A 352 -28.92 0.44 -17.22
N GLU A 353 -28.66 0.32 -18.50
CA GLU A 353 -28.37 -0.96 -19.17
C GLU A 353 -26.99 -1.50 -18.79
N ASP A 354 -25.95 -0.65 -18.68
CA ASP A 354 -24.59 -1.07 -18.33
C ASP A 354 -24.46 -1.67 -16.92
N GLY A 355 -25.19 -1.12 -15.93
CA GLY A 355 -25.14 -1.63 -14.55
C GLY A 355 -25.84 -3.00 -14.40
N LEU A 356 -26.96 -3.18 -15.11
CA LEU A 356 -27.70 -4.43 -15.09
C LEU A 356 -26.94 -5.55 -15.83
N ARG A 357 -26.39 -5.24 -16.98
CA ARG A 357 -25.56 -6.16 -17.76
C ARG A 357 -24.31 -6.62 -17.01
N GLN A 358 -23.72 -5.74 -16.20
CA GLN A 358 -22.58 -6.10 -15.36
C GLN A 358 -22.99 -6.99 -14.17
N ALA A 359 -24.18 -6.77 -13.60
CA ALA A 359 -24.75 -7.61 -12.55
C ALA A 359 -25.06 -9.02 -13.07
N GLU A 360 -25.69 -9.13 -14.25
CA GLU A 360 -25.99 -10.42 -14.91
C GLU A 360 -24.69 -11.20 -15.22
N LYS A 361 -23.66 -10.52 -15.76
CA LYS A 361 -22.35 -11.13 -16.00
C LYS A 361 -21.71 -11.68 -14.73
N MET A 362 -21.80 -10.93 -13.65
CA MET A 362 -21.22 -11.33 -12.36
C MET A 362 -21.98 -12.52 -11.76
N LEU A 363 -23.30 -12.52 -11.88
CA LEU A 363 -24.14 -13.63 -11.45
C LEU A 363 -23.80 -14.92 -12.22
N LEU A 364 -23.71 -14.86 -13.56
CA LEU A 364 -23.29 -15.99 -14.38
C LEU A 364 -21.91 -16.52 -14.02
N THR A 365 -20.96 -15.64 -13.73
CA THR A 365 -19.62 -16.04 -13.31
C THR A 365 -19.67 -16.86 -12.01
N TRP A 366 -20.51 -16.48 -11.05
CA TRP A 366 -20.72 -17.24 -9.82
C TRP A 366 -21.42 -18.56 -10.04
N LEU A 367 -22.47 -18.59 -10.86
CA LEU A 367 -23.21 -19.80 -11.20
C LEU A 367 -22.32 -20.84 -11.90
N ILE A 368 -21.38 -20.42 -12.74
CA ILE A 368 -20.42 -21.31 -13.41
C ILE A 368 -19.33 -21.81 -12.46
N SER A 369 -18.90 -20.97 -11.49
CA SER A 369 -17.74 -21.24 -10.67
C SER A 369 -18.04 -22.06 -9.42
N ASP A 370 -19.30 -22.08 -8.93
CA ASP A 370 -19.65 -22.68 -7.65
C ASP A 370 -21.02 -23.33 -7.68
N ARG A 371 -21.04 -24.66 -7.48
CA ARG A 371 -22.25 -25.46 -7.49
C ARG A 371 -23.18 -25.15 -6.30
N ASP A 372 -22.62 -24.85 -5.14
CA ASP A 372 -23.44 -24.54 -3.96
C ASP A 372 -24.18 -23.21 -4.11
N ILE A 373 -23.56 -22.27 -4.85
CA ILE A 373 -24.21 -21.01 -5.22
C ILE A 373 -25.30 -21.29 -6.27
N PHE A 374 -25.02 -22.13 -7.27
CA PHE A 374 -26.02 -22.51 -8.27
C PHE A 374 -27.26 -23.13 -7.61
N ASP A 375 -27.09 -24.12 -6.74
CA ASP A 375 -28.19 -24.84 -6.09
C ASP A 375 -29.07 -23.88 -5.24
N LYS A 376 -28.48 -22.87 -4.63
CA LYS A 376 -29.21 -21.85 -3.87
C LYS A 376 -29.93 -20.83 -4.75
N VAL A 377 -29.34 -20.43 -5.85
CA VAL A 377 -29.83 -19.35 -6.73
C VAL A 377 -30.86 -19.88 -7.73
N ALA A 378 -30.70 -21.12 -8.23
CA ALA A 378 -31.59 -21.74 -9.22
C ALA A 378 -33.06 -21.88 -8.75
N ALA A 379 -33.32 -21.79 -7.42
CA ALA A 379 -34.67 -21.76 -6.90
C ALA A 379 -35.40 -20.42 -7.12
N TYR A 380 -34.62 -19.31 -7.34
CA TYR A 380 -35.16 -17.95 -7.39
C TYR A 380 -34.94 -17.25 -8.72
N ILE A 381 -33.90 -17.60 -9.48
CA ILE A 381 -33.54 -16.97 -10.76
C ILE A 381 -33.47 -18.07 -11.81
N LYS A 382 -34.09 -17.83 -12.97
CA LYS A 382 -34.10 -18.74 -14.11
C LYS A 382 -33.44 -18.09 -15.32
N PRO A 383 -33.05 -18.85 -16.36
CA PRO A 383 -32.46 -18.31 -17.58
C PRO A 383 -33.28 -17.20 -18.24
N GLU A 384 -34.61 -17.29 -18.17
CA GLU A 384 -35.55 -16.31 -18.71
C GLU A 384 -35.59 -14.99 -17.93
N ASP A 385 -35.03 -14.92 -16.74
CA ASP A 385 -34.94 -13.69 -15.93
C ASP A 385 -33.77 -12.78 -16.37
N PHE A 386 -32.86 -13.29 -17.20
CA PHE A 386 -31.77 -12.51 -17.78
C PHE A 386 -32.26 -11.64 -18.93
N ILE A 387 -31.99 -10.35 -18.87
CA ILE A 387 -32.47 -9.36 -19.85
C ILE A 387 -31.59 -9.31 -21.09
N ASP A 388 -30.29 -9.55 -20.95
CA ASP A 388 -29.38 -9.64 -22.10
C ASP A 388 -29.54 -11.01 -22.81
N PRO A 389 -29.94 -11.06 -24.09
CA PRO A 389 -30.14 -12.34 -24.79
C PRO A 389 -28.91 -13.24 -24.81
N LEU A 390 -27.71 -12.66 -24.80
CA LEU A 390 -26.45 -13.42 -24.71
C LEU A 390 -26.33 -14.12 -23.38
N PHE A 391 -26.64 -13.42 -22.30
CA PHE A 391 -26.53 -13.97 -20.95
C PHE A 391 -27.65 -14.97 -20.64
N SER A 392 -28.84 -14.75 -21.14
CA SER A 392 -29.93 -15.74 -21.09
C SER A 392 -29.51 -17.07 -21.76
N GLY A 393 -28.96 -17.04 -22.98
CA GLY A 393 -28.47 -18.23 -23.67
C GLY A 393 -27.29 -18.92 -22.94
N VAL A 394 -26.41 -18.16 -22.31
CA VAL A 394 -25.36 -18.74 -21.47
C VAL A 394 -25.95 -19.38 -20.22
N ALA A 395 -26.94 -18.74 -19.58
CA ALA A 395 -27.63 -19.29 -18.40
C ALA A 395 -28.33 -20.60 -18.73
N GLU A 396 -29.02 -20.69 -19.88
CA GLU A 396 -29.67 -21.94 -20.32
C GLU A 396 -28.65 -23.10 -20.42
N LYS A 397 -27.51 -22.88 -21.06
CA LYS A 397 -26.42 -23.87 -21.15
C LYS A 397 -25.87 -24.27 -19.77
N VAL A 398 -25.73 -23.32 -18.85
CA VAL A 398 -25.27 -23.59 -17.47
C VAL A 398 -26.28 -24.47 -16.71
N TYR A 399 -27.58 -24.16 -16.80
CA TYR A 399 -28.64 -24.93 -16.16
C TYR A 399 -28.76 -26.35 -16.73
N GLU A 400 -28.64 -26.51 -18.06
CA GLU A 400 -28.63 -27.80 -18.72
C GLU A 400 -27.43 -28.65 -18.27
N GLN A 401 -26.24 -28.09 -18.22
CA GLN A 401 -25.03 -28.80 -17.79
C GLN A 401 -25.07 -29.20 -16.30
N TYR A 402 -25.61 -28.37 -15.41
CA TYR A 402 -25.83 -28.77 -14.02
C TYR A 402 -26.85 -29.90 -13.89
N GLY A 403 -27.88 -29.94 -14.74
CA GLY A 403 -28.85 -31.03 -14.82
C GLY A 403 -28.23 -32.36 -15.26
N THR A 404 -27.18 -32.33 -16.08
CA THR A 404 -26.46 -33.53 -16.61
C THR A 404 -25.25 -33.91 -15.74
N GLY A 405 -24.88 -33.14 -14.74
CA GLY A 405 -23.89 -33.50 -13.72
C GLY A 405 -22.44 -33.11 -13.97
N ASN A 406 -22.11 -32.51 -15.13
CA ASN A 406 -20.75 -32.07 -15.45
C ASN A 406 -20.76 -30.71 -16.12
N ILE A 407 -20.13 -29.70 -15.45
CA ILE A 407 -19.88 -28.39 -16.08
C ILE A 407 -18.55 -28.39 -16.82
N SER A 408 -18.60 -28.04 -18.09
CA SER A 408 -17.44 -27.74 -18.91
C SER A 408 -17.48 -26.29 -19.36
N PRO A 409 -16.66 -25.37 -18.78
CA PRO A 409 -16.63 -23.97 -19.20
C PRO A 409 -16.30 -23.79 -20.68
N ALA A 410 -15.51 -24.70 -21.29
CA ALA A 410 -15.16 -24.68 -22.68
C ALA A 410 -16.38 -24.97 -23.59
N ALA A 411 -17.34 -25.78 -23.14
CA ALA A 411 -18.54 -26.09 -23.91
C ALA A 411 -19.65 -25.01 -23.78
N ILE A 412 -19.50 -24.08 -22.83
CA ILE A 412 -20.41 -22.93 -22.68
C ILE A 412 -20.02 -21.80 -23.64
N ILE A 413 -18.73 -21.72 -24.02
CA ILE A 413 -18.19 -20.67 -24.89
C ILE A 413 -18.27 -21.05 -26.39
N ALA A 414 -18.40 -22.33 -26.70
CA ALA A 414 -18.60 -22.82 -28.05
C ALA A 414 -20.08 -22.69 -28.52
#